data_d172f7e2bcb7d1166ea11077f757f6a7
#
_entry.id   d172f7e2bcb7d1166ea11077f757f6a7
#
_cell.length_a   1.000
_cell.length_b   1.000
_cell.length_c   1.000
_cell.angle_alpha   90.00
_cell.angle_beta   90.00
_cell.angle_gamma   90.00
#
_symmetry.space_group_name_H-M   'P 1'
#
loop_
_entity.id
_entity.type
_entity.pdbx_description
1 polymer ?
#
loop_
_entity_poly.entity_id
_entity_poly.type
_entity_poly.pdbx_seq_one_letter_code
_entity_poly.pdbx_strand_id
1 'polypeptide(L)'
;MFEDYKYLIEIYVKLLLVVKKTITEYNRVTSICKDLFLKKLVDYGSAWRILRLSSLTDQIFIKAQRIRGLQQNKTQKINESQSDEFIGIINYSVMALIQIQEGVSEIPDFNTNKCSELYDIMINNTKELMMNKNHDYGEAWRDMRVSSLTDLILQKLLRVKQIEDNSGNTIVSEGIDANYSDIINYAIFALIHMDLK
;
A
#
# COMPACT_ATOMS: atom_id res chain seq x y z
N MET A 1 -5.46 12.34 -43.08
CA MET A 1 -6.47 12.91 -42.17
C MET A 1 -7.42 11.85 -41.57
N PHE A 2 -8.16 11.03 -42.34
CA PHE A 2 -9.04 9.96 -41.79
C PHE A 2 -8.25 8.83 -41.10
N GLU A 3 -7.12 8.40 -41.64
CA GLU A 3 -6.27 7.35 -41.03
C GLU A 3 -5.65 7.83 -39.71
N ASP A 4 -5.24 9.08 -39.61
CA ASP A 4 -4.68 9.65 -38.38
C ASP A 4 -5.70 9.65 -37.23
N TYR A 5 -6.97 9.96 -37.54
CA TYR A 5 -8.07 9.90 -36.56
C TYR A 5 -8.36 8.47 -36.09
N LYS A 6 -8.33 7.50 -37.00
CA LYS A 6 -8.53 6.09 -36.65
C LYS A 6 -7.40 5.60 -35.73
N TYR A 7 -6.17 5.91 -36.02
CA TYR A 7 -5.02 5.58 -35.22
C TYR A 7 -5.09 6.20 -33.81
N LEU A 8 -5.48 7.47 -33.68
CA LEU A 8 -5.68 8.14 -32.40
C LEU A 8 -6.80 7.49 -31.56
N ILE A 9 -7.91 7.12 -32.20
CA ILE A 9 -9.01 6.41 -31.52
C ILE A 9 -8.54 5.05 -31.00
N GLU A 10 -7.79 4.28 -31.79
CA GLU A 10 -7.26 2.99 -31.36
C GLU A 10 -6.32 3.11 -30.15
N ILE A 11 -5.42 4.10 -30.14
CA ILE A 11 -4.56 4.40 -28.99
C ILE A 11 -5.39 4.77 -27.76
N TYR A 12 -6.38 5.64 -27.93
CA TYR A 12 -7.24 6.08 -26.83
C TYR A 12 -8.04 4.92 -26.22
N VAL A 13 -8.63 4.06 -27.05
CA VAL A 13 -9.35 2.87 -26.60
C VAL A 13 -8.42 1.92 -25.86
N LYS A 14 -7.21 1.69 -26.38
CA LYS A 14 -6.21 0.85 -25.75
C LYS A 14 -5.80 1.41 -24.37
N LEU A 15 -5.58 2.71 -24.26
CA LEU A 15 -5.28 3.38 -22.99
C LEU A 15 -6.42 3.22 -21.98
N LEU A 16 -7.66 3.42 -22.39
CA LEU A 16 -8.83 3.22 -21.53
C LEU A 16 -8.94 1.78 -21.01
N LEU A 17 -8.67 0.80 -21.86
CA LEU A 17 -8.69 -0.61 -21.46
C LEU A 17 -7.60 -0.93 -20.43
N VAL A 18 -6.41 -0.37 -20.58
CA VAL A 18 -5.30 -0.53 -19.62
C VAL A 18 -5.68 0.08 -18.27
N VAL A 19 -6.17 1.32 -18.24
CA VAL A 19 -6.62 1.98 -17.01
C VAL A 19 -7.74 1.19 -16.32
N LYS A 20 -8.72 0.71 -17.08
CA LYS A 20 -9.81 -0.12 -16.53
C LYS A 20 -9.30 -1.41 -15.92
N LYS A 21 -8.31 -2.06 -16.54
CA LYS A 21 -7.68 -3.27 -16.03
C LYS A 21 -7.00 -2.98 -14.69
N THR A 22 -6.19 -1.93 -14.61
CA THR A 22 -5.47 -1.54 -13.38
C THR A 22 -6.43 -1.24 -12.23
N ILE A 23 -7.50 -0.50 -12.49
CA ILE A 23 -8.52 -0.22 -11.46
C ILE A 23 -9.16 -1.53 -10.97
N THR A 24 -9.46 -2.46 -11.85
CA THR A 24 -10.05 -3.75 -11.49
C THR A 24 -9.10 -4.59 -10.62
N GLU A 25 -7.83 -4.69 -11.01
CA GLU A 25 -6.81 -5.42 -10.27
C GLU A 25 -6.55 -4.77 -8.89
N TYR A 26 -6.43 -3.45 -8.85
CA TYR A 26 -6.25 -2.68 -7.62
C TYR A 26 -7.42 -2.91 -6.64
N ASN A 27 -8.65 -2.78 -7.11
CA ASN A 27 -9.85 -2.97 -6.29
C ASN A 27 -9.95 -4.41 -5.76
N ARG A 28 -9.57 -5.40 -6.56
CA ARG A 28 -9.54 -6.81 -6.13
C ARG A 28 -8.57 -7.01 -4.96
N VAL A 29 -7.34 -6.51 -5.09
CA VAL A 29 -6.33 -6.62 -4.03
C VAL A 29 -6.76 -5.90 -2.76
N THR A 30 -7.23 -4.67 -2.88
CA THR A 30 -7.67 -3.88 -1.71
C THR A 30 -8.88 -4.49 -1.01
N SER A 31 -9.80 -5.13 -1.76
CA SER A 31 -10.92 -5.86 -1.18
C SER A 31 -10.46 -7.04 -0.33
N ILE A 32 -9.47 -7.82 -0.79
CA ILE A 32 -8.89 -8.93 -0.02
C ILE A 32 -8.20 -8.41 1.25
N CYS A 33 -7.44 -7.33 1.14
CA CYS A 33 -6.78 -6.70 2.29
C CYS A 33 -7.80 -6.20 3.33
N LYS A 34 -8.86 -5.53 2.87
CA LYS A 34 -9.93 -5.03 3.73
C LYS A 34 -10.70 -6.16 4.41
N ASP A 35 -11.01 -7.24 3.70
CA ASP A 35 -11.70 -8.40 4.28
C ASP A 35 -10.90 -9.00 5.45
N LEU A 36 -9.59 -9.17 5.30
CA LEU A 36 -8.72 -9.62 6.38
C LEU A 36 -8.67 -8.60 7.54
N PHE A 37 -8.60 -7.30 7.24
CA PHE A 37 -8.62 -6.23 8.24
C PHE A 37 -9.91 -6.29 9.08
N LEU A 38 -11.07 -6.41 8.42
CA LEU A 38 -12.37 -6.48 9.10
C LEU A 38 -12.52 -7.76 9.94
N LYS A 39 -12.06 -8.91 9.45
CA LYS A 39 -12.03 -10.16 10.23
C LYS A 39 -11.23 -10.01 11.53
N LYS A 40 -10.06 -9.37 11.43
CA LYS A 40 -9.24 -9.10 12.63
C LYS A 40 -9.90 -8.11 13.60
N LEU A 41 -10.69 -7.15 13.13
CA LEU A 41 -11.47 -6.26 13.99
C LEU A 41 -12.56 -7.01 14.76
N VAL A 42 -13.10 -8.10 14.21
CA VAL A 42 -14.06 -8.96 14.94
C VAL A 42 -13.35 -9.67 16.11
N ASP A 43 -12.11 -10.12 15.91
CA ASP A 43 -11.38 -10.88 16.92
C ASP A 43 -10.92 -10.02 18.11
N TYR A 44 -10.40 -8.81 17.85
CA TYR A 44 -9.76 -8.00 18.90
C TYR A 44 -9.99 -6.48 18.78
N GLY A 45 -11.02 -6.09 18.03
CA GLY A 45 -11.42 -4.67 17.91
C GLY A 45 -10.33 -3.77 17.31
N SER A 46 -10.40 -2.51 17.66
CA SER A 46 -9.44 -1.50 17.21
C SER A 46 -8.19 -1.39 18.12
N ALA A 47 -7.70 -2.52 18.66
CA ALA A 47 -6.55 -2.53 19.57
C ALA A 47 -5.30 -1.82 19.02
N TRP A 48 -5.14 -1.76 17.70
CA TRP A 48 -4.06 -1.03 17.02
C TRP A 48 -4.08 0.50 17.26
N ARG A 49 -5.20 1.06 17.72
CA ARG A 49 -5.34 2.50 18.01
C ARG A 49 -4.37 3.02 19.06
N ILE A 50 -3.90 2.14 19.96
CA ILE A 50 -2.91 2.52 20.98
C ILE A 50 -1.47 2.55 20.44
N LEU A 51 -1.24 2.10 19.20
CA LEU A 51 0.10 2.04 18.65
C LEU A 51 0.57 3.44 18.20
N ARG A 52 1.77 3.80 18.62
CA ARG A 52 2.48 4.96 18.07
C ARG A 52 2.80 4.74 16.60
N LEU A 53 2.97 5.80 15.84
CA LEU A 53 3.36 5.72 14.43
C LEU A 53 4.63 4.90 14.24
N SER A 54 5.66 5.13 15.06
CA SER A 54 6.92 4.37 15.01
C SER A 54 6.73 2.86 15.22
N SER A 55 5.75 2.47 16.05
CA SER A 55 5.43 1.05 16.24
C SER A 55 4.80 0.43 14.99
N LEU A 56 3.95 1.18 14.28
CA LEU A 56 3.38 0.75 13.00
C LEU A 56 4.46 0.69 11.92
N THR A 57 5.35 1.69 11.85
CA THR A 57 6.52 1.70 10.97
C THR A 57 7.38 0.43 11.17
N ASP A 58 7.64 0.07 12.42
CA ASP A 58 8.45 -1.13 12.73
C ASP A 58 7.73 -2.43 12.36
N GLN A 59 6.41 -2.52 12.54
CA GLN A 59 5.64 -3.67 12.08
C GLN A 59 5.72 -3.85 10.55
N ILE A 60 5.61 -2.76 9.80
CA ILE A 60 5.75 -2.78 8.35
C ILE A 60 7.19 -3.16 7.96
N PHE A 61 8.18 -2.60 8.65
CA PHE A 61 9.59 -2.86 8.38
C PHE A 61 9.96 -4.34 8.56
N ILE A 62 9.49 -4.98 9.65
CA ILE A 62 9.73 -6.41 9.91
C ILE A 62 9.19 -7.27 8.77
N LYS A 63 7.98 -6.96 8.28
CA LYS A 63 7.34 -7.67 7.18
C LYS A 63 8.11 -7.50 5.86
N ALA A 64 8.52 -6.29 5.54
CA ALA A 64 9.31 -6.00 4.34
C ALA A 64 10.68 -6.69 4.39
N GLN A 65 11.36 -6.70 5.54
CA GLN A 65 12.61 -7.42 5.73
C GLN A 65 12.42 -8.94 5.57
N ARG A 66 11.31 -9.48 6.08
CA ARG A 66 10.98 -10.90 5.90
C ARG A 66 10.78 -11.26 4.44
N ILE A 67 10.03 -10.45 3.67
CA ILE A 67 9.84 -10.64 2.22
C ILE A 67 11.22 -10.66 1.54
N ARG A 68 12.07 -9.68 1.83
CA ARG A 68 13.44 -9.61 1.26
C ARG A 68 14.25 -10.86 1.59
N GLY A 69 14.18 -11.34 2.83
CA GLY A 69 14.83 -12.59 3.25
C GLY A 69 14.31 -13.81 2.48
N LEU A 70 13.00 -13.93 2.27
CA LEU A 70 12.38 -15.01 1.50
C LEU A 70 12.76 -14.95 0.00
N GLN A 71 12.93 -13.76 -0.55
CA GLN A 71 13.39 -13.58 -1.94
C GLN A 71 14.86 -13.97 -2.14
N GLN A 72 15.69 -13.80 -1.12
CA GLN A 72 17.10 -14.16 -1.15
C GLN A 72 17.35 -15.62 -0.76
N ASN A 73 16.63 -16.12 0.25
CA ASN A 73 16.79 -17.47 0.79
C ASN A 73 15.57 -18.33 0.45
N LYS A 74 15.80 -19.45 -0.23
CA LYS A 74 14.73 -20.38 -0.65
C LYS A 74 14.09 -21.20 0.49
N THR A 75 14.61 -21.10 1.73
CA THR A 75 14.12 -21.89 2.86
C THR A 75 13.39 -21.02 3.88
N GLN A 76 12.18 -21.41 4.24
CA GLN A 76 11.39 -20.77 5.30
C GLN A 76 10.99 -21.81 6.37
N LYS A 77 10.92 -21.38 7.63
CA LYS A 77 10.49 -22.21 8.76
C LYS A 77 9.04 -21.93 9.18
N ILE A 78 8.51 -20.76 8.84
CA ILE A 78 7.14 -20.35 9.15
C ILE A 78 6.33 -20.35 7.86
N ASN A 79 5.16 -21.01 7.88
CA ASN A 79 4.31 -21.20 6.70
C ASN A 79 3.41 -19.96 6.44
N GLU A 80 4.03 -18.79 6.29
CA GLU A 80 3.36 -17.57 5.82
C GLU A 80 3.96 -17.16 4.47
N SER A 81 3.09 -16.90 3.51
CA SER A 81 3.51 -16.57 2.15
C SER A 81 4.02 -15.11 2.05
N GLN A 82 4.76 -14.80 0.98
CA GLN A 82 5.11 -13.40 0.69
C GLN A 82 3.85 -12.54 0.50
N SER A 83 2.76 -13.12 -0.03
CA SER A 83 1.48 -12.42 -0.21
C SER A 83 0.88 -12.00 1.14
N ASP A 84 0.92 -12.86 2.16
CA ASP A 84 0.42 -12.54 3.50
C ASP A 84 1.18 -11.36 4.12
N GLU A 85 2.49 -11.30 3.88
CA GLU A 85 3.32 -10.20 4.35
C GLU A 85 3.00 -8.88 3.62
N PHE A 86 2.78 -8.90 2.28
CA PHE A 86 2.36 -7.70 1.55
C PHE A 86 0.98 -7.22 1.99
N ILE A 87 0.01 -8.13 2.24
CA ILE A 87 -1.30 -7.77 2.81
C ILE A 87 -1.11 -7.10 4.18
N GLY A 88 -0.23 -7.65 5.01
CA GLY A 88 0.12 -7.06 6.30
C GLY A 88 0.73 -5.66 6.17
N ILE A 89 1.63 -5.44 5.21
CA ILE A 89 2.22 -4.12 4.91
C ILE A 89 1.12 -3.13 4.55
N ILE A 90 0.19 -3.48 3.66
CA ILE A 90 -0.92 -2.62 3.27
C ILE A 90 -1.76 -2.25 4.49
N ASN A 91 -2.20 -3.24 5.27
CA ASN A 91 -3.09 -3.00 6.39
C ASN A 91 -2.44 -2.15 7.51
N TYR A 92 -1.18 -2.42 7.86
CA TYR A 92 -0.46 -1.57 8.82
C TYR A 92 -0.19 -0.16 8.28
N SER A 93 0.07 0.01 6.98
CA SER A 93 0.23 1.33 6.38
C SER A 93 -1.09 2.13 6.37
N VAL A 94 -2.23 1.46 6.13
CA VAL A 94 -3.55 2.09 6.27
C VAL A 94 -3.81 2.51 7.72
N MET A 95 -3.48 1.65 8.71
CA MET A 95 -3.57 2.01 10.12
C MET A 95 -2.70 3.23 10.45
N ALA A 96 -1.49 3.32 9.89
CA ALA A 96 -0.60 4.46 10.08
C ALA A 96 -1.19 5.75 9.50
N LEU A 97 -1.77 5.72 8.30
CA LEU A 97 -2.47 6.87 7.72
C LEU A 97 -3.67 7.31 8.57
N ILE A 98 -4.44 6.35 9.10
CA ILE A 98 -5.54 6.66 10.03
C ILE A 98 -5.00 7.30 11.32
N GLN A 99 -3.89 6.80 11.88
CA GLN A 99 -3.27 7.40 13.08
C GLN A 99 -2.73 8.80 12.82
N ILE A 100 -2.24 9.09 11.61
CA ILE A 100 -1.82 10.45 11.21
C ILE A 100 -3.02 11.39 11.20
N GLN A 101 -4.15 10.95 10.66
CA GLN A 101 -5.36 11.76 10.54
C GLN A 101 -6.09 11.95 11.89
N GLU A 102 -6.31 10.86 12.63
CA GLU A 102 -7.17 10.83 13.82
C GLU A 102 -6.39 11.00 15.15
N GLY A 103 -5.06 10.95 15.08
CA GLY A 103 -4.21 10.88 16.27
C GLY A 103 -4.13 9.48 16.88
N VAL A 104 -3.14 9.26 17.73
CA VAL A 104 -2.99 8.03 18.54
C VAL A 104 -3.95 8.09 19.73
N SER A 105 -4.58 6.98 20.09
CA SER A 105 -5.47 6.89 21.26
C SER A 105 -4.81 6.08 22.40
N GLU A 106 -5.26 6.28 23.62
CA GLU A 106 -4.84 5.45 24.77
C GLU A 106 -5.68 4.17 24.91
N ILE A 107 -6.81 4.10 24.22
CA ILE A 107 -7.76 2.98 24.28
C ILE A 107 -8.23 2.60 22.87
N PRO A 108 -8.77 1.39 22.67
CA PRO A 108 -9.46 1.00 21.43
C PRO A 108 -10.79 1.78 21.29
N ASP A 109 -10.75 2.97 20.70
CA ASP A 109 -11.84 3.95 20.67
C ASP A 109 -12.72 3.89 19.43
N PHE A 110 -12.39 3.05 18.43
CA PHE A 110 -13.15 2.92 17.20
C PHE A 110 -13.96 1.63 17.16
N ASN A 111 -15.22 1.76 16.72
CA ASN A 111 -16.03 0.59 16.34
C ASN A 111 -15.70 0.14 14.90
N THR A 112 -16.21 -1.02 14.52
CA THR A 112 -15.95 -1.63 13.21
C THR A 112 -16.38 -0.74 12.03
N ASN A 113 -17.52 -0.02 12.17
CA ASN A 113 -18.01 0.85 11.09
C ASN A 113 -17.06 2.02 10.85
N LYS A 114 -16.63 2.71 11.92
CA LYS A 114 -15.66 3.81 11.81
C LYS A 114 -14.33 3.33 11.22
N CYS A 115 -13.83 2.17 11.64
CA CYS A 115 -12.62 1.59 11.07
C CYS A 115 -12.78 1.29 9.57
N SER A 116 -13.93 0.73 9.17
CA SER A 116 -14.22 0.41 7.76
C SER A 116 -14.31 1.65 6.89
N GLU A 117 -14.96 2.71 7.37
CA GLU A 117 -15.08 3.99 6.66
C GLU A 117 -13.71 4.64 6.45
N LEU A 118 -12.91 4.74 7.51
CA LEU A 118 -11.56 5.32 7.44
C LEU A 118 -10.64 4.51 6.55
N TYR A 119 -10.74 3.17 6.58
CA TYR A 119 -10.00 2.30 5.68
C TYR A 119 -10.30 2.64 4.21
N ASP A 120 -11.57 2.78 3.85
CA ASP A 120 -11.99 3.13 2.48
C ASP A 120 -11.46 4.50 2.06
N ILE A 121 -11.52 5.48 2.95
CA ILE A 121 -11.00 6.84 2.69
C ILE A 121 -9.50 6.76 2.37
N MET A 122 -8.70 6.08 3.21
CA MET A 122 -7.24 5.98 2.99
C MET A 122 -6.90 5.25 1.69
N ILE A 123 -7.59 4.16 1.38
CA ILE A 123 -7.37 3.41 0.15
C ILE A 123 -7.79 4.23 -1.09
N ASN A 124 -8.90 4.97 -1.04
CA ASN A 124 -9.33 5.80 -2.15
C ASN A 124 -8.33 6.95 -2.41
N ASN A 125 -7.87 7.65 -1.39
CA ASN A 125 -6.84 8.69 -1.51
C ASN A 125 -5.55 8.14 -2.12
N THR A 126 -5.11 6.98 -1.64
CA THR A 126 -3.91 6.29 -2.15
C THR A 126 -4.07 5.84 -3.60
N LYS A 127 -5.27 5.40 -3.98
CA LYS A 127 -5.62 5.03 -5.35
C LYS A 127 -5.63 6.25 -6.29
N GLU A 128 -6.15 7.38 -5.86
CA GLU A 128 -6.10 8.63 -6.64
C GLU A 128 -4.66 9.05 -6.91
N LEU A 129 -3.78 8.98 -5.89
CA LEU A 129 -2.36 9.24 -6.07
C LEU A 129 -1.72 8.29 -7.11
N MET A 130 -2.05 7.00 -7.06
CA MET A 130 -1.60 6.01 -8.05
C MET A 130 -2.08 6.36 -9.44
N MET A 131 -3.36 6.73 -9.61
CA MET A 131 -3.94 7.09 -10.89
C MET A 131 -3.24 8.31 -11.50
N ASN A 132 -2.96 9.35 -10.69
CA ASN A 132 -2.25 10.54 -11.14
C ASN A 132 -0.82 10.21 -11.56
N LYS A 133 -0.11 9.37 -10.80
CA LYS A 133 1.25 8.92 -11.18
C LYS A 133 1.23 8.07 -12.47
N ASN A 134 0.26 7.19 -12.64
CA ASN A 134 0.12 6.40 -13.87
C ASN A 134 -0.18 7.26 -15.10
N HIS A 135 -0.90 8.36 -14.92
CA HIS A 135 -1.13 9.32 -16.01
C HIS A 135 0.19 9.92 -16.51
N ASP A 136 1.09 10.27 -15.60
CA ASP A 136 2.35 10.98 -15.95
C ASP A 136 3.46 10.01 -16.40
N TYR A 137 3.56 8.85 -15.76
CA TYR A 137 4.67 7.89 -15.97
C TYR A 137 4.24 6.64 -16.74
N GLY A 138 2.98 6.53 -17.16
CA GLY A 138 2.40 5.28 -17.64
C GLY A 138 2.36 4.22 -16.54
N GLU A 139 2.16 2.96 -16.92
CA GLU A 139 2.15 1.84 -15.98
C GLU A 139 3.53 1.15 -15.90
N ALA A 140 4.61 1.94 -15.81
CA ALA A 140 6.00 1.42 -15.77
C ALA A 140 6.23 0.40 -14.63
N TRP A 141 5.43 0.45 -13.56
CA TRP A 141 5.47 -0.53 -12.48
C TRP A 141 5.17 -1.96 -12.94
N ARG A 142 4.48 -2.15 -14.08
CA ARG A 142 4.19 -3.48 -14.63
C ARG A 142 5.43 -4.22 -15.11
N ASP A 143 6.47 -3.49 -15.46
CA ASP A 143 7.76 -4.05 -15.89
C ASP A 143 8.76 -4.22 -14.73
N MET A 144 8.37 -3.80 -13.51
CA MET A 144 9.21 -3.92 -12.33
C MET A 144 9.17 -5.34 -11.76
N ARG A 145 10.29 -5.78 -11.21
CA ARG A 145 10.37 -7.04 -10.44
C ARG A 145 9.73 -6.85 -9.06
N VAL A 146 9.09 -7.88 -8.54
CA VAL A 146 8.57 -7.88 -7.15
C VAL A 146 9.67 -7.56 -6.14
N SER A 147 10.92 -8.03 -6.35
CA SER A 147 12.06 -7.70 -5.49
C SER A 147 12.39 -6.21 -5.51
N SER A 148 12.29 -5.54 -6.66
CA SER A 148 12.50 -4.08 -6.75
C SER A 148 11.41 -3.31 -6.00
N LEU A 149 10.16 -3.75 -6.08
CA LEU A 149 9.06 -3.18 -5.29
C LEU A 149 9.30 -3.34 -3.78
N THR A 150 9.82 -4.51 -3.35
CA THR A 150 10.23 -4.75 -1.95
C THR A 150 11.33 -3.77 -1.51
N ASP A 151 12.34 -3.55 -2.35
CA ASP A 151 13.43 -2.62 -2.04
C ASP A 151 12.95 -1.17 -1.95
N LEU A 152 12.01 -0.76 -2.80
CA LEU A 152 11.39 0.57 -2.72
C LEU A 152 10.57 0.74 -1.44
N ILE A 153 9.82 -0.28 -1.02
CA ILE A 153 9.11 -0.28 0.27
C ILE A 153 10.10 -0.07 1.42
N LEU A 154 11.19 -0.84 1.44
CA LEU A 154 12.23 -0.70 2.47
C LEU A 154 12.88 0.69 2.45
N GLN A 155 13.15 1.26 1.27
CA GLN A 155 13.68 2.61 1.15
C GLN A 155 12.72 3.66 1.73
N LYS A 156 11.42 3.55 1.41
CA LYS A 156 10.39 4.46 1.97
C LYS A 156 10.31 4.33 3.49
N LEU A 157 10.37 3.11 4.03
CA LEU A 157 10.37 2.88 5.48
C LEU A 157 11.59 3.50 6.18
N LEU A 158 12.78 3.41 5.60
CA LEU A 158 13.96 4.08 6.15
C LEU A 158 13.80 5.60 6.15
N ARG A 159 13.16 6.17 5.12
CA ARG A 159 12.83 7.62 5.09
C ARG A 159 11.82 7.99 6.16
N VAL A 160 10.77 7.19 6.35
CA VAL A 160 9.79 7.42 7.43
C VAL A 160 10.49 7.42 8.78
N LYS A 161 11.34 6.43 9.07
CA LYS A 161 12.11 6.38 10.33
C LYS A 161 12.98 7.62 10.53
N GLN A 162 13.67 8.08 9.50
CA GLN A 162 14.47 9.31 9.59
C GLN A 162 13.62 10.57 9.87
N ILE A 163 12.43 10.65 9.27
CA ILE A 163 11.49 11.77 9.51
C ILE A 163 10.94 11.69 10.95
N GLU A 164 10.57 10.50 11.42
CA GLU A 164 10.13 10.26 12.80
C GLU A 164 11.23 10.64 13.81
N ASP A 165 12.47 10.20 13.59
CA ASP A 165 13.63 10.51 14.44
C ASP A 165 13.95 12.03 14.45
N ASN A 166 13.61 12.73 13.36
CA ASN A 166 13.75 14.18 13.22
C ASN A 166 12.49 14.95 13.62
N SER A 167 11.64 14.39 14.50
CA SER A 167 10.42 14.99 15.01
C SER A 167 9.44 15.44 13.93
N GLY A 168 9.40 14.76 12.80
CA GLY A 168 8.51 15.04 11.68
C GLY A 168 9.00 16.14 10.72
N ASN A 169 10.16 16.73 10.98
CA ASN A 169 10.69 17.83 10.16
C ASN A 169 11.34 17.33 8.87
N THR A 170 11.00 17.95 7.75
CA THR A 170 11.65 17.76 6.44
C THR A 170 12.03 19.12 5.85
N ILE A 171 13.08 19.16 5.01
CA ILE A 171 13.50 20.41 4.34
C ILE A 171 12.84 20.51 2.95
N VAL A 172 12.85 19.41 2.18
CA VAL A 172 12.35 19.37 0.79
C VAL A 172 11.52 18.11 0.51
N SER A 173 11.52 17.15 1.43
CA SER A 173 10.84 15.87 1.23
C SER A 173 9.36 15.96 1.57
N GLU A 174 8.57 15.12 0.89
CA GLU A 174 7.19 14.84 1.27
C GLU A 174 7.10 14.29 2.70
N GLY A 175 5.97 14.51 3.36
CA GLY A 175 5.69 14.00 4.70
C GLY A 175 5.66 12.47 4.80
N ILE A 176 5.45 11.97 6.01
CA ILE A 176 5.37 10.52 6.27
C ILE A 176 4.12 9.89 5.62
N ASP A 177 3.02 10.63 5.49
CA ASP A 177 1.77 10.23 4.86
C ASP A 177 1.94 9.85 3.39
N ALA A 178 2.65 10.68 2.62
CA ALA A 178 2.98 10.39 1.22
C ALA A 178 3.86 9.13 1.10
N ASN A 179 4.80 8.92 2.02
CA ASN A 179 5.63 7.72 2.04
C ASN A 179 4.80 6.46 2.35
N TYR A 180 3.84 6.50 3.28
CA TYR A 180 2.92 5.37 3.53
C TYR A 180 2.02 5.08 2.33
N SER A 181 1.52 6.12 1.64
CA SER A 181 0.73 5.96 0.42
C SER A 181 1.53 5.28 -0.69
N ASP A 182 2.81 5.62 -0.86
CA ASP A 182 3.69 4.95 -1.80
C ASP A 182 3.96 3.49 -1.40
N ILE A 183 4.16 3.20 -0.12
CA ILE A 183 4.34 1.84 0.41
C ILE A 183 3.11 0.98 0.08
N ILE A 184 1.90 1.50 0.30
CA ILE A 184 0.65 0.81 -0.04
C ILE A 184 0.62 0.49 -1.54
N ASN A 185 0.90 1.47 -2.41
CA ASN A 185 0.86 1.28 -3.85
C ASN A 185 1.89 0.24 -4.33
N TYR A 186 3.14 0.29 -3.83
CA TYR A 186 4.15 -0.71 -4.17
C TYR A 186 3.78 -2.12 -3.69
N ALA A 187 3.17 -2.25 -2.51
CA ALA A 187 2.70 -3.54 -2.01
C ALA A 187 1.52 -4.08 -2.83
N ILE A 188 0.58 -3.22 -3.24
CA ILE A 188 -0.52 -3.59 -4.15
C ILE A 188 0.04 -4.04 -5.51
N PHE A 189 0.99 -3.32 -6.09
CA PHE A 189 1.63 -3.70 -7.35
C PHE A 189 2.33 -5.07 -7.24
N ALA A 190 3.01 -5.33 -6.13
CA ALA A 190 3.62 -6.63 -5.87
C ALA A 190 2.57 -7.75 -5.84
N LEU A 191 1.43 -7.55 -5.17
CA LEU A 191 0.33 -8.51 -5.12
C LEU A 191 -0.35 -8.71 -6.48
N ILE A 192 -0.47 -7.68 -7.31
CA ILE A 192 -0.95 -7.79 -8.69
C ILE A 192 0.02 -8.67 -9.51
N HIS A 193 1.33 -8.45 -9.40
CA HIS A 193 2.35 -9.27 -10.07
C HIS A 193 2.33 -10.73 -9.61
N MET A 194 2.01 -10.98 -8.35
CA MET A 194 1.91 -12.33 -7.77
C MET A 194 0.56 -13.00 -8.07
N ASP A 195 -0.33 -12.33 -8.82
CA ASP A 195 -1.69 -12.80 -9.14
C ASP A 195 -2.46 -13.26 -7.91
N LEU A 196 -2.52 -12.42 -6.88
CA LEU A 196 -3.27 -12.69 -5.65
C LEU A 196 -4.73 -13.00 -5.99
N LYS A 197 -5.17 -14.21 -5.64
CA LYS A 197 -6.52 -14.73 -5.90
C LYS A 197 -7.39 -14.63 -4.68
#